data_a10817760bbc1c916ce69fd979e68dc8
#
_entry.id   a10817760bbc1c916ce69fd979e68dc8
#
_cell.length_a   1.000
_cell.length_b   1.000
_cell.length_c   1.000
_cell.angle_alpha   90.00
_cell.angle_beta   90.00
_cell.angle_gamma   90.00
#
_symmetry.space_group_name_H-M   'P 1'
#
loop_
_entity.id
_entity.type
_entity.pdbx_description
1 polymer ?
#
loop_
_entity_poly.entity_id
_entity_poly.type
_entity_poly.pdbx_seq_one_letter_code
_entity_poly.pdbx_strand_id
1 'polypeptide(L)'
;MPGGQRCLGPRWNPKKCSVLHVKRGVQQEDNDSIKLDESFVIQSFKQQSHYKFLGVLENTKQEDLLALECASKEYLKRLSVIWSSPLSDVNKVTASNQYALPVLSYLMPTQRWPMSKLQRIDREVRKVMVENGGKHPARSSALLYLPRAVGGRGMKSVETAYKVTKIKTALKIHGSTDPTVKLVKNWDENSASKGRHSVYTIL
;
A
#
# COMPACT_ATOMS: atom_id res chain seq x y z
N MET A 1 -46.54 -24.81 7.60
CA MET A 1 -45.06 -24.82 7.54
C MET A 1 -44.63 -23.46 7.10
N PRO A 2 -44.11 -22.54 7.96
CA PRO A 2 -43.55 -21.27 7.51
C PRO A 2 -42.12 -21.47 7.05
N GLY A 3 -41.86 -21.19 5.77
CA GLY A 3 -40.55 -21.23 5.16
C GLY A 3 -39.65 -20.13 5.75
N GLY A 4 -38.71 -20.54 6.58
CA GLY A 4 -37.68 -19.65 7.08
C GLY A 4 -36.78 -19.18 5.95
N GLN A 5 -36.92 -17.92 5.53
CA GLN A 5 -35.91 -17.20 4.75
C GLN A 5 -34.60 -17.21 5.56
N ARG A 6 -33.64 -18.05 5.18
CA ARG A 6 -32.28 -17.94 5.67
C ARG A 6 -31.69 -16.65 5.11
N CYS A 7 -31.55 -15.65 5.94
CA CYS A 7 -30.70 -14.51 5.63
C CYS A 7 -29.30 -15.05 5.35
N LEU A 8 -28.90 -15.02 4.10
CA LEU A 8 -27.52 -15.28 3.68
C LEU A 8 -26.67 -14.07 4.13
N GLY A 9 -26.37 -14.00 5.43
CA GLY A 9 -25.35 -13.09 5.92
C GLY A 9 -24.00 -13.41 5.30
N PRO A 10 -23.07 -12.46 5.23
CA PRO A 10 -21.75 -12.70 4.65
C PRO A 10 -21.09 -13.89 5.36
N ARG A 11 -20.74 -14.94 4.60
CA ARG A 11 -20.02 -16.10 5.11
C ARG A 11 -18.62 -15.66 5.51
N TRP A 12 -18.37 -15.48 6.78
CA TRP A 12 -17.05 -15.18 7.30
C TRP A 12 -16.17 -16.44 7.36
N ASN A 13 -14.88 -16.27 7.15
CA ASN A 13 -13.92 -17.37 7.14
C ASN A 13 -13.13 -17.35 8.45
N PRO A 14 -13.36 -18.32 9.37
CA PRO A 14 -12.70 -18.36 10.69
C PRO A 14 -11.18 -18.43 10.59
N LYS A 15 -10.64 -19.05 9.53
CA LYS A 15 -9.19 -19.14 9.28
C LYS A 15 -8.53 -17.79 8.98
N LYS A 16 -9.34 -16.77 8.66
CA LYS A 16 -8.89 -15.40 8.39
C LYS A 16 -9.20 -14.45 9.55
N CYS A 17 -9.69 -14.96 10.66
CA CYS A 17 -9.97 -14.18 11.85
C CYS A 17 -8.87 -14.41 12.89
N SER A 18 -8.54 -13.37 13.64
CA SER A 18 -7.65 -13.44 14.79
C SER A 18 -8.14 -12.47 15.86
N VAL A 19 -7.82 -12.75 17.10
CA VAL A 19 -8.19 -11.94 18.26
C VAL A 19 -6.95 -11.27 18.80
N LEU A 20 -7.05 -9.97 19.02
CA LEU A 20 -6.00 -9.18 19.66
C LEU A 20 -6.51 -8.70 21.03
N HIS A 21 -5.83 -9.12 22.10
CA HIS A 21 -6.09 -8.63 23.44
C HIS A 21 -5.21 -7.42 23.75
N VAL A 22 -5.85 -6.28 24.03
CA VAL A 22 -5.13 -5.05 24.37
C VAL A 22 -5.60 -4.58 25.75
N LYS A 23 -4.68 -4.49 26.72
CA LYS A 23 -4.95 -3.95 28.05
C LYS A 23 -4.07 -2.74 28.31
N ARG A 24 -4.69 -1.59 28.59
CA ARG A 24 -4.00 -0.30 28.81
C ARG A 24 -3.03 0.08 27.68
N GLY A 25 -3.40 -0.20 26.42
CA GLY A 25 -2.57 0.10 25.26
C GLY A 25 -1.42 -0.88 24.99
N VAL A 26 -1.30 -1.94 25.79
CA VAL A 26 -0.27 -2.98 25.63
C VAL A 26 -0.95 -4.28 25.21
N GLN A 27 -0.41 -4.91 24.17
CA GLN A 27 -0.85 -6.24 23.76
C GLN A 27 -0.52 -7.25 24.86
N GLN A 28 -1.51 -8.03 25.25
CA GLN A 28 -1.34 -9.15 26.18
C GLN A 28 -1.07 -10.42 25.38
N GLU A 29 -0.13 -11.23 25.85
CA GLU A 29 0.12 -12.57 25.34
C GLU A 29 -0.81 -13.58 26.02
N ASP A 30 -2.10 -13.34 25.95
CA ASP A 30 -3.05 -14.33 26.44
C ASP A 30 -3.24 -15.40 25.35
N ASN A 31 -3.07 -16.66 25.74
CA ASN A 31 -3.41 -17.82 24.93
C ASN A 31 -4.93 -18.03 24.80
N ASP A 32 -5.71 -17.03 25.16
CA ASP A 32 -7.16 -17.11 25.13
C ASP A 32 -7.67 -17.13 23.70
N SER A 33 -7.85 -18.35 23.21
CA SER A 33 -8.61 -18.58 21.99
C SER A 33 -10.09 -18.37 22.26
N ILE A 34 -10.77 -17.59 21.43
CA ILE A 34 -12.22 -17.46 21.51
C ILE A 34 -12.87 -18.65 20.80
N LYS A 35 -13.57 -19.48 21.56
CA LYS A 35 -14.44 -20.52 21.00
C LYS A 35 -15.76 -19.86 20.58
N LEU A 36 -16.05 -19.88 19.30
CA LEU A 36 -17.31 -19.36 18.75
C LEU A 36 -18.38 -20.45 18.67
N ASP A 37 -17.93 -21.67 18.44
CA ASP A 37 -18.78 -22.86 18.31
C ASP A 37 -17.93 -24.08 18.65
N GLU A 38 -18.55 -25.25 18.84
CA GLU A 38 -17.81 -26.50 19.14
C GLU A 38 -16.73 -26.84 18.10
N SER A 39 -16.89 -26.35 16.86
CA SER A 39 -15.97 -26.59 15.73
C SER A 39 -15.04 -25.44 15.37
N PHE A 40 -15.21 -24.24 15.96
CA PHE A 40 -14.47 -23.05 15.54
C PHE A 40 -13.79 -22.34 16.72
N VAL A 41 -12.45 -22.36 16.66
CA VAL A 41 -11.59 -21.65 17.61
C VAL A 41 -10.85 -20.55 16.85
N ILE A 42 -11.04 -19.30 17.27
CA ILE A 42 -10.24 -18.18 16.77
C ILE A 42 -9.00 -18.06 17.65
N GLN A 43 -7.83 -18.15 17.03
CA GLN A 43 -6.57 -18.08 17.76
C GLN A 43 -6.20 -16.64 18.11
N SER A 44 -5.59 -16.47 19.28
CA SER A 44 -5.01 -15.21 19.69
C SER A 44 -3.86 -14.81 18.78
N PHE A 45 -3.73 -13.50 18.55
CA PHE A 45 -2.71 -12.90 17.71
C PHE A 45 -1.37 -12.86 18.47
N LYS A 46 -0.35 -13.55 17.97
CA LYS A 46 0.99 -13.55 18.59
C LYS A 46 1.69 -12.21 18.35
N GLN A 47 2.49 -11.76 19.31
CA GLN A 47 3.16 -10.44 19.30
C GLN A 47 3.98 -10.15 18.03
N GLN A 48 4.50 -11.17 17.37
CA GLN A 48 5.30 -11.03 16.13
C GLN A 48 4.54 -11.39 14.84
N SER A 49 3.26 -11.74 14.94
CA SER A 49 2.47 -12.05 13.76
C SER A 49 1.88 -10.78 13.14
N HIS A 50 1.78 -10.75 11.81
CA HIS A 50 1.15 -9.68 11.08
C HIS A 50 -0.19 -10.17 10.53
N TYR A 51 -1.23 -9.40 10.79
CA TYR A 51 -2.54 -9.63 10.20
C TYR A 51 -2.64 -8.88 8.87
N LYS A 52 -3.05 -9.57 7.82
CA LYS A 52 -3.24 -8.95 6.52
C LYS A 52 -4.71 -8.56 6.34
N PHE A 53 -5.01 -7.29 6.57
CA PHE A 53 -6.35 -6.73 6.34
C PHE A 53 -6.37 -5.92 5.04
N LEU A 54 -7.22 -6.32 4.10
CA LEU A 54 -7.34 -5.67 2.77
C LEU A 54 -5.98 -5.42 2.09
N GLY A 55 -5.03 -6.34 2.28
CA GLY A 55 -3.70 -6.21 1.66
C GLY A 55 -2.69 -5.38 2.46
N VAL A 56 -3.12 -4.70 3.52
CA VAL A 56 -2.26 -3.97 4.46
C VAL A 56 -1.80 -4.93 5.56
N LEU A 57 -0.52 -4.88 5.90
CA LEU A 57 0.03 -5.62 7.04
C LEU A 57 -0.18 -4.78 8.29
N GLU A 58 -0.95 -5.30 9.22
CA GLU A 58 -1.27 -4.67 10.49
C GLU A 58 -0.79 -5.54 11.64
N ASN A 59 -0.32 -4.86 12.66
CA ASN A 59 0.00 -5.41 13.95
C ASN A 59 -0.50 -4.38 14.98
N THR A 60 -0.11 -4.43 16.26
CA THR A 60 -0.41 -3.38 17.24
C THR A 60 0.10 -1.99 16.85
N LYS A 61 1.11 -1.96 15.96
CA LYS A 61 1.64 -0.73 15.32
C LYS A 61 1.60 -0.95 13.82
N GLN A 62 1.26 0.10 13.09
CA GLN A 62 1.29 0.06 11.64
C GLN A 62 2.74 -0.07 11.15
N GLU A 63 3.03 -1.16 10.45
CA GLU A 63 4.39 -1.54 9.99
C GLU A 63 4.65 -1.04 8.56
N ASP A 64 4.61 0.30 8.39
CA ASP A 64 4.74 0.94 7.08
C ASP A 64 6.00 0.54 6.31
N LEU A 65 7.12 0.35 7.01
CA LEU A 65 8.40 0.00 6.39
C LEU A 65 8.43 -1.44 5.91
N LEU A 66 7.89 -2.37 6.68
CA LEU A 66 7.79 -3.77 6.27
C LEU A 66 6.87 -3.93 5.06
N ALA A 67 5.73 -3.23 5.08
CA ALA A 67 4.81 -3.20 3.95
C ALA A 67 5.49 -2.66 2.69
N LEU A 68 6.31 -1.60 2.82
CA LEU A 68 7.09 -1.05 1.71
C LEU A 68 8.12 -2.05 1.19
N GLU A 69 8.83 -2.75 2.07
CA GLU A 69 9.83 -3.74 1.67
C GLU A 69 9.20 -4.91 0.90
N CYS A 70 8.11 -5.45 1.40
CA CYS A 70 7.37 -6.52 0.71
C CYS A 70 6.85 -6.07 -0.65
N ALA A 71 6.21 -4.89 -0.71
CA ALA A 71 5.67 -4.35 -1.94
C ALA A 71 6.77 -3.97 -2.95
N SER A 72 7.90 -3.42 -2.49
CA SER A 72 9.01 -3.06 -3.39
C SER A 72 9.71 -4.28 -3.98
N LYS A 73 9.86 -5.37 -3.23
CA LYS A 73 10.38 -6.64 -3.76
C LYS A 73 9.49 -7.17 -4.88
N GLU A 74 8.18 -7.19 -4.68
CA GLU A 74 7.22 -7.64 -5.70
C GLU A 74 7.20 -6.71 -6.91
N TYR A 75 7.26 -5.40 -6.69
CA TYR A 75 7.34 -4.39 -7.74
C TYR A 75 8.58 -4.58 -8.64
N LEU A 76 9.77 -4.70 -8.03
CA LEU A 76 11.03 -4.91 -8.75
C LEU A 76 11.05 -6.25 -9.48
N LYS A 77 10.49 -7.31 -8.89
CA LYS A 77 10.32 -8.61 -9.55
C LYS A 77 9.48 -8.49 -10.82
N ARG A 78 8.33 -7.81 -10.75
CA ARG A 78 7.48 -7.58 -11.93
C ARG A 78 8.19 -6.76 -13.00
N LEU A 79 8.92 -5.72 -12.60
CA LEU A 79 9.73 -4.92 -13.52
C LEU A 79 10.80 -5.76 -14.23
N SER A 80 11.52 -6.61 -13.50
CA SER A 80 12.53 -7.50 -14.09
C SER A 80 11.90 -8.39 -15.17
N VAL A 81 10.75 -9.00 -14.90
CA VAL A 81 10.02 -9.83 -15.90
C VAL A 81 9.59 -9.00 -17.11
N ILE A 82 9.06 -7.80 -16.90
CA ILE A 82 8.63 -6.92 -18.00
C ILE A 82 9.84 -6.50 -18.86
N TRP A 83 10.94 -6.10 -18.23
CA TRP A 83 12.10 -5.57 -18.95
C TRP A 83 12.94 -6.65 -19.63
N SER A 84 12.94 -7.90 -19.14
CA SER A 84 13.54 -9.06 -19.81
C SER A 84 12.71 -9.61 -20.96
N SER A 85 11.43 -9.23 -21.08
CA SER A 85 10.53 -9.72 -22.12
C SER A 85 10.87 -9.14 -23.52
N PRO A 86 10.44 -9.77 -24.61
CA PRO A 86 10.67 -9.28 -25.97
C PRO A 86 9.73 -8.13 -26.39
N LEU A 87 9.05 -7.50 -25.45
CA LEU A 87 8.15 -6.37 -25.74
C LEU A 87 8.91 -5.15 -26.27
N SER A 88 8.23 -4.33 -27.08
CA SER A 88 8.75 -3.03 -27.47
C SER A 88 8.92 -2.10 -26.26
N ASP A 89 9.81 -1.12 -26.35
CA ASP A 89 10.06 -0.15 -25.29
C ASP A 89 8.78 0.57 -24.79
N VAL A 90 7.92 0.93 -25.72
CA VAL A 90 6.60 1.54 -25.41
C VAL A 90 5.77 0.63 -24.54
N ASN A 91 5.68 -0.63 -24.92
CA ASN A 91 4.88 -1.62 -24.21
C ASN A 91 5.49 -1.96 -22.85
N LYS A 92 6.83 -2.02 -22.75
CA LYS A 92 7.52 -2.21 -21.46
C LYS A 92 7.21 -1.08 -20.47
N VAL A 93 7.27 0.18 -20.92
CA VAL A 93 6.92 1.33 -20.07
C VAL A 93 5.44 1.31 -19.69
N THR A 94 4.56 1.01 -20.63
CA THR A 94 3.12 0.90 -20.37
C THR A 94 2.82 -0.20 -19.36
N ALA A 95 3.39 -1.39 -19.55
CA ALA A 95 3.26 -2.51 -18.65
C ALA A 95 3.83 -2.19 -17.24
N SER A 96 4.98 -1.52 -17.18
CA SER A 96 5.56 -1.07 -15.90
C SER A 96 4.61 -0.15 -15.12
N ASN A 97 3.98 0.79 -15.82
CA ASN A 97 3.04 1.73 -15.24
C ASN A 97 1.69 1.09 -14.85
N GLN A 98 1.24 0.08 -15.59
CA GLN A 98 -0.11 -0.51 -15.42
C GLN A 98 -0.12 -1.78 -14.58
N TYR A 99 0.96 -2.58 -14.57
CA TYR A 99 0.99 -3.87 -13.88
C TYR A 99 1.99 -3.94 -12.73
N ALA A 100 3.13 -3.23 -12.83
CA ALA A 100 4.10 -3.25 -11.76
C ALA A 100 3.81 -2.16 -10.70
N LEU A 101 3.68 -0.89 -11.10
CA LEU A 101 3.46 0.24 -10.19
C LEU A 101 2.22 0.11 -9.30
N PRO A 102 1.09 -0.47 -9.72
CA PRO A 102 -0.08 -0.64 -8.86
C PRO A 102 0.15 -1.43 -7.58
N VAL A 103 1.15 -2.30 -7.52
CA VAL A 103 1.54 -3.02 -6.29
C VAL A 103 1.88 -2.04 -5.17
N LEU A 104 2.60 -0.96 -5.51
CA LEU A 104 2.92 0.11 -4.57
C LEU A 104 1.75 1.09 -4.41
N SER A 105 1.13 1.49 -5.53
CA SER A 105 0.08 2.52 -5.54
C SER A 105 -1.13 2.16 -4.68
N TYR A 106 -1.42 0.87 -4.53
CA TYR A 106 -2.50 0.38 -3.68
C TYR A 106 -2.30 0.75 -2.20
N LEU A 107 -1.05 0.69 -1.72
CA LEU A 107 -0.71 0.96 -0.33
C LEU A 107 -0.43 2.45 -0.06
N MET A 108 -0.12 3.23 -1.09
CA MET A 108 0.28 4.64 -0.96
C MET A 108 -0.73 5.53 -0.20
N PRO A 109 -2.06 5.37 -0.33
CA PRO A 109 -3.01 6.22 0.39
C PRO A 109 -2.88 6.12 1.91
N THR A 110 -2.70 4.90 2.42
CA THR A 110 -2.75 4.59 3.86
C THR A 110 -1.37 4.57 4.52
N GLN A 111 -0.32 4.23 3.77
CA GLN A 111 1.01 4.02 4.31
C GLN A 111 1.86 5.30 4.34
N ARG A 112 2.76 5.40 5.31
CA ARG A 112 3.72 6.50 5.45
C ARG A 112 5.12 6.01 5.09
N TRP A 113 5.61 6.46 3.95
CA TRP A 113 6.90 6.04 3.45
C TRP A 113 7.90 7.19 3.41
N PRO A 114 9.12 7.02 3.94
CA PRO A 114 10.18 8.03 3.84
C PRO A 114 10.58 8.28 2.38
N MET A 115 10.72 9.54 2.00
CA MET A 115 11.09 9.92 0.62
C MET A 115 12.42 9.29 0.19
N SER A 116 13.38 9.18 1.09
CA SER A 116 14.68 8.54 0.82
C SER A 116 14.54 7.07 0.38
N LYS A 117 13.58 6.34 0.95
CA LYS A 117 13.29 4.95 0.56
C LYS A 117 12.63 4.89 -0.82
N LEU A 118 11.71 5.80 -1.15
CA LEU A 118 11.08 5.89 -2.46
C LEU A 118 12.10 6.23 -3.55
N GLN A 119 12.97 7.19 -3.30
CA GLN A 119 14.07 7.53 -4.20
C GLN A 119 15.05 6.37 -4.39
N ARG A 120 15.27 5.56 -3.35
CA ARG A 120 16.06 4.33 -3.47
C ARG A 120 15.38 3.33 -4.41
N ILE A 121 14.06 3.14 -4.30
CA ILE A 121 13.31 2.27 -5.21
C ILE A 121 13.44 2.76 -6.64
N ASP A 122 13.29 4.08 -6.90
CA ASP A 122 13.47 4.64 -8.23
C ASP A 122 14.91 4.42 -8.78
N ARG A 123 15.92 4.38 -7.91
CA ARG A 123 17.29 4.01 -8.33
C ARG A 123 17.39 2.52 -8.73
N GLU A 124 16.77 1.63 -7.95
CA GLU A 124 16.75 0.20 -8.28
C GLU A 124 15.98 -0.07 -9.58
N VAL A 125 14.88 0.64 -9.82
CA VAL A 125 14.14 0.58 -11.11
C VAL A 125 15.07 0.90 -12.27
N ARG A 126 15.87 1.98 -12.16
CA ARG A 126 16.82 2.35 -13.23
C ARG A 126 17.91 1.31 -13.43
N LYS A 127 18.36 0.62 -12.37
CA LYS A 127 19.32 -0.49 -12.49
C LYS A 127 18.71 -1.64 -13.28
N VAL A 128 17.50 -2.09 -12.91
CA VAL A 128 16.79 -3.15 -13.64
C VAL A 128 16.66 -2.80 -15.13
N MET A 129 16.38 -1.54 -15.45
CA MET A 129 16.29 -1.10 -16.85
C MET A 129 17.65 -1.14 -17.57
N VAL A 130 18.72 -0.76 -16.89
CA VAL A 130 20.09 -0.81 -17.45
C VAL A 130 20.51 -2.26 -17.71
N GLU A 131 20.29 -3.15 -16.76
CA GLU A 131 20.62 -4.58 -16.83
C GLU A 131 19.91 -5.29 -17.99
N ASN A 132 18.71 -4.83 -18.33
CA ASN A 132 17.91 -5.39 -19.43
C ASN A 132 17.99 -4.57 -20.75
N GLY A 133 19.00 -3.72 -20.90
CA GLY A 133 19.22 -2.93 -22.12
C GLY A 133 18.17 -1.81 -22.35
N GLY A 134 17.27 -1.60 -21.42
CA GLY A 134 16.20 -0.60 -21.54
C GLY A 134 16.65 0.83 -21.32
N LYS A 135 17.83 1.06 -20.77
CA LYS A 135 18.42 2.38 -20.52
C LYS A 135 19.92 2.30 -20.61
N HIS A 136 20.54 3.23 -21.35
CA HIS A 136 21.99 3.40 -21.28
C HIS A 136 22.40 3.98 -19.91
N PRO A 137 23.45 3.49 -19.25
CA PRO A 137 23.87 3.96 -17.91
C PRO A 137 24.04 5.48 -17.83
N ALA A 138 24.70 6.09 -18.80
CA ALA A 138 24.98 7.51 -18.87
C ALA A 138 23.81 8.39 -19.36
N ARG A 139 22.68 7.80 -19.78
CA ARG A 139 21.55 8.58 -20.30
C ARG A 139 20.82 9.31 -19.16
N SER A 140 20.42 10.55 -19.41
CA SER A 140 19.66 11.37 -18.46
C SER A 140 18.42 10.66 -17.93
N SER A 141 18.23 10.69 -16.62
CA SER A 141 17.04 10.14 -15.94
C SER A 141 15.80 10.99 -16.22
N ALA A 142 15.97 12.29 -16.52
CA ALA A 142 14.84 13.18 -16.80
C ALA A 142 14.01 12.70 -18.00
N LEU A 143 14.68 12.30 -19.09
CA LEU A 143 14.01 11.79 -20.28
C LEU A 143 13.19 10.50 -20.03
N LEU A 144 13.55 9.72 -19.01
CA LEU A 144 12.81 8.53 -18.65
C LEU A 144 11.41 8.89 -18.10
N TYR A 145 11.34 9.93 -17.28
CA TYR A 145 10.13 10.31 -16.54
C TYR A 145 9.28 11.37 -17.25
N LEU A 146 9.85 12.13 -18.19
CA LEU A 146 9.07 13.08 -18.97
C LEU A 146 7.97 12.40 -19.77
N PRO A 147 6.79 13.05 -19.92
CA PRO A 147 5.70 12.56 -20.77
C PRO A 147 6.15 12.36 -22.23
N ARG A 148 5.53 11.41 -22.92
CA ARG A 148 5.83 11.14 -24.34
C ARG A 148 5.55 12.33 -25.25
N ALA A 149 4.51 13.10 -24.92
CA ALA A 149 4.13 14.30 -25.68
C ALA A 149 5.26 15.34 -25.78
N VAL A 150 6.20 15.34 -24.81
CA VAL A 150 7.35 16.26 -24.79
C VAL A 150 8.67 15.52 -25.03
N GLY A 151 8.64 14.38 -25.72
CA GLY A 151 9.83 13.62 -26.10
C GLY A 151 10.40 12.70 -25.01
N GLY A 152 9.72 12.53 -23.89
CA GLY A 152 10.09 11.58 -22.85
C GLY A 152 9.63 10.15 -23.10
N ARG A 153 9.93 9.25 -22.18
CA ARG A 153 9.48 7.83 -22.26
C ARG A 153 8.18 7.58 -21.51
N GLY A 154 7.77 8.46 -20.59
CA GLY A 154 6.52 8.37 -19.85
C GLY A 154 6.51 7.35 -18.73
N MET A 155 7.68 6.93 -18.24
CA MET A 155 7.79 6.09 -17.05
C MET A 155 7.37 6.89 -15.82
N LYS A 156 6.58 6.31 -14.93
CA LYS A 156 6.19 6.98 -13.68
C LYS A 156 7.22 6.70 -12.60
N SER A 157 7.72 7.77 -11.96
CA SER A 157 8.55 7.65 -10.76
C SER A 157 7.70 7.24 -9.56
N VAL A 158 8.23 6.37 -8.71
CA VAL A 158 7.56 5.93 -7.47
C VAL A 158 7.38 7.10 -6.52
N GLU A 159 8.40 7.95 -6.37
CA GLU A 159 8.33 9.17 -5.54
C GLU A 159 7.20 10.09 -6.01
N THR A 160 7.14 10.38 -7.31
CA THR A 160 6.10 11.25 -7.87
C THR A 160 4.71 10.63 -7.72
N ALA A 161 4.57 9.33 -7.99
CA ALA A 161 3.31 8.62 -7.82
C ALA A 161 2.82 8.68 -6.37
N TYR A 162 3.72 8.53 -5.40
CA TYR A 162 3.39 8.65 -3.98
C TYR A 162 2.91 10.05 -3.62
N LYS A 163 3.65 11.09 -4.00
CA LYS A 163 3.26 12.49 -3.75
C LYS A 163 1.89 12.82 -4.34
N VAL A 164 1.68 12.47 -5.60
CA VAL A 164 0.39 12.69 -6.29
C VAL A 164 -0.75 11.93 -5.60
N THR A 165 -0.51 10.70 -5.16
CA THR A 165 -1.52 9.91 -4.46
C THR A 165 -1.87 10.55 -3.11
N LYS A 166 -0.88 11.01 -2.35
CA LYS A 166 -1.12 11.70 -1.07
C LYS A 166 -1.90 12.99 -1.25
N ILE A 167 -1.54 13.83 -2.24
CA ILE A 167 -2.29 15.05 -2.56
C ILE A 167 -3.75 14.71 -2.93
N LYS A 168 -3.96 13.74 -3.81
CA LYS A 168 -5.32 13.31 -4.20
C LYS A 168 -6.13 12.80 -3.01
N THR A 169 -5.50 12.04 -2.11
CA THR A 169 -6.16 11.53 -0.89
C THR A 169 -6.56 12.69 0.02
N ALA A 170 -5.66 13.64 0.25
CA ALA A 170 -5.94 14.84 1.03
C ALA A 170 -7.10 15.64 0.44
N LEU A 171 -7.04 15.96 -0.86
CA LEU A 171 -8.11 16.67 -1.56
C LEU A 171 -9.45 15.94 -1.47
N LYS A 172 -9.46 14.61 -1.60
CA LYS A 172 -10.67 13.80 -1.48
C LYS A 172 -11.26 13.86 -0.07
N ILE A 173 -10.43 13.77 0.97
CA ILE A 173 -10.88 13.85 2.37
C ILE A 173 -11.49 15.23 2.64
N HIS A 174 -10.81 16.29 2.23
CA HIS A 174 -11.25 17.66 2.53
C HIS A 174 -12.41 18.17 1.65
N GLY A 175 -12.51 17.69 0.43
CA GLY A 175 -13.61 18.00 -0.48
C GLY A 175 -14.86 17.13 -0.32
N SER A 176 -14.80 16.09 0.53
CA SER A 176 -15.94 15.17 0.68
C SER A 176 -17.05 15.78 1.52
N THR A 177 -18.29 15.57 1.06
CA THR A 177 -19.53 15.91 1.78
C THR A 177 -20.03 14.76 2.67
N ASP A 178 -19.47 13.57 2.53
CA ASP A 178 -19.85 12.37 3.28
C ASP A 178 -19.62 12.56 4.79
N PRO A 179 -20.62 12.26 5.64
CA PRO A 179 -20.51 12.42 7.10
C PRO A 179 -19.36 11.61 7.71
N THR A 180 -19.13 10.40 7.21
CA THR A 180 -18.06 9.51 7.71
C THR A 180 -16.69 10.08 7.37
N VAL A 181 -16.51 10.61 6.17
CA VAL A 181 -15.24 11.24 5.75
C VAL A 181 -15.02 12.55 6.50
N LYS A 182 -16.05 13.29 6.87
CA LYS A 182 -15.95 14.49 7.73
C LYS A 182 -15.41 14.15 9.12
N LEU A 183 -15.75 12.99 9.68
CA LEU A 183 -15.14 12.55 10.96
C LEU A 183 -13.63 12.34 10.82
N VAL A 184 -13.18 11.74 9.71
CA VAL A 184 -11.75 11.57 9.43
C VAL A 184 -11.05 12.91 9.27
N LYS A 185 -11.68 13.87 8.55
CA LYS A 185 -11.18 15.23 8.42
C LYS A 185 -11.01 15.92 9.77
N ASN A 186 -12.05 15.92 10.61
CA ASN A 186 -12.00 16.53 11.94
C ASN A 186 -10.91 15.89 12.82
N TRP A 187 -10.74 14.57 12.72
CA TRP A 187 -9.68 13.87 13.45
C TRP A 187 -8.28 14.29 12.96
N ASP A 188 -8.09 14.44 11.65
CA ASP A 188 -6.83 14.86 11.04
C ASP A 188 -6.47 16.31 11.45
N GLU A 189 -7.44 17.23 11.40
CA GLU A 189 -7.29 18.63 11.84
C GLU A 189 -6.94 18.72 13.33
N ASN A 190 -7.63 17.96 14.18
CA ASN A 190 -7.32 17.88 15.60
C ASN A 190 -5.94 17.27 15.90
N SER A 191 -5.48 16.36 15.06
CA SER A 191 -4.14 15.78 15.15
C SER A 191 -3.07 16.79 14.76
N ALA A 192 -3.31 17.55 13.69
CA ALA A 192 -2.43 18.61 13.23
C ALA A 192 -2.30 19.73 14.26
N SER A 193 -3.41 20.17 14.88
CA SER A 193 -3.41 21.22 15.91
C SER A 193 -2.62 20.83 17.18
N LYS A 194 -2.49 19.52 17.43
CA LYS A 194 -1.69 18.96 18.54
C LYS A 194 -0.24 18.65 18.15
N GLY A 195 0.23 19.15 17.01
CA GLY A 195 1.58 18.88 16.50
C GLY A 195 1.82 17.42 16.10
N ARG A 196 0.74 16.63 15.97
CA ARG A 196 0.83 15.25 15.48
C ARG A 196 0.81 15.25 13.96
N HIS A 197 1.24 14.16 13.40
CA HIS A 197 1.23 14.00 11.95
C HIS A 197 -0.19 14.00 11.38
N SER A 198 -0.41 14.83 10.38
CA SER A 198 -1.60 14.89 9.56
C SER A 198 -1.32 14.40 8.14
N VAL A 199 -2.36 14.09 7.38
CA VAL A 199 -2.24 13.73 5.96
C VAL A 199 -1.59 14.85 5.14
N TYR A 200 -1.70 16.12 5.60
CA TYR A 200 -1.09 17.28 4.95
C TYR A 200 0.40 17.47 5.27
N THR A 201 0.88 17.00 6.41
CA THR A 201 2.26 17.24 6.88
C THR A 201 3.29 16.36 6.16
N ILE A 202 2.86 15.60 5.14
CA ILE A 202 3.71 14.66 4.39
C ILE A 202 4.32 15.33 3.14
N LEU A 203 3.94 16.54 2.84
CA LEU A 203 4.45 17.36 1.74
C LEU A 203 5.40 18.43 2.24
#